data_fc7d55f42305615425320387d083426a
#
_entry.id   fc7d55f42305615425320387d083426a
#
_cell.length_a   1.000
_cell.length_b   1.000
_cell.length_c   1.000
_cell.angle_alpha   90.00
_cell.angle_beta   90.00
_cell.angle_gamma   90.00
#
_symmetry.space_group_name_H-M   'P 1'
#
loop_
_entity.id
_entity.type
_entity.pdbx_description
1 polymer ?
#
loop_
_entity_poly.entity_id
_entity_poly.type
_entity_poly.pdbx_seq_one_letter_code
_entity_poly.pdbx_strand_id
1 'polypeptide(L)'
;MSARTDNSITINAPMDLVWKMTNDVAGWPGLFSEYAKAEVLDESNGVIRFRLTMHPDEQQRVWSWVSERTPDEESRTVRSKRIETGPFEYMNIFWEYSEDAAGVRMRWSQEFAMNAGAPVDDAGMAERINRNTPVQMNLIKQRIEAVHQTAKLSG
;
A
#
# COMPACT_ATOMS: atom_id res chain seq x y z
N MET A 1 11.50 17.90 11.11
CA MET A 1 11.62 16.54 11.65
C MET A 1 10.84 15.59 10.77
N SER A 2 11.19 14.32 10.78
CA SER A 2 10.50 13.31 9.99
C SER A 2 10.11 12.15 10.90
N ALA A 3 9.21 11.30 10.40
CA ALA A 3 8.79 10.09 11.09
C ALA A 3 8.95 8.89 10.16
N ARG A 4 9.04 7.71 10.75
CA ARG A 4 9.13 6.45 10.02
C ARG A 4 8.16 5.45 10.61
N THR A 5 7.59 4.62 9.74
CA THR A 5 6.78 3.48 10.14
C THR A 5 7.30 2.23 9.43
N ASP A 6 7.11 1.09 10.05
CA ASP A 6 7.60 -0.18 9.52
C ASP A 6 6.63 -1.27 9.97
N ASN A 7 5.95 -1.88 9.00
CA ASN A 7 4.97 -2.93 9.27
C ASN A 7 5.18 -4.07 8.29
N SER A 8 4.95 -5.29 8.74
CA SER A 8 5.09 -6.46 7.88
C SER A 8 4.04 -7.51 8.22
N ILE A 9 3.81 -8.41 7.26
CA ILE A 9 2.90 -9.54 7.42
C ILE A 9 3.40 -10.69 6.55
N THR A 10 3.12 -11.92 6.98
CA THR A 10 3.40 -13.11 6.18
C THR A 10 2.12 -13.63 5.56
N ILE A 11 2.14 -13.81 4.24
CA ILE A 11 1.00 -14.25 3.43
C ILE A 11 1.30 -15.67 2.95
N ASN A 12 0.42 -16.62 3.28
CA ASN A 12 0.58 -18.02 2.90
C ASN A 12 0.07 -18.22 1.47
N ALA A 13 0.85 -17.74 0.51
CA ALA A 13 0.55 -17.84 -0.92
C ALA A 13 1.87 -17.72 -1.70
N PRO A 14 1.89 -18.18 -2.98
CA PRO A 14 3.10 -18.06 -3.78
C PRO A 14 3.50 -16.62 -4.06
N MET A 15 4.80 -16.36 -4.18
CA MET A 15 5.34 -15.04 -4.48
C MET A 15 4.68 -14.40 -5.72
N ASP A 16 4.53 -15.15 -6.79
CA ASP A 16 3.97 -14.61 -8.03
C ASP A 16 2.56 -14.07 -7.83
N LEU A 17 1.74 -14.76 -7.05
CA LEU A 17 0.38 -14.30 -6.75
C LEU A 17 0.39 -13.07 -5.85
N VAL A 18 1.19 -13.09 -4.79
CA VAL A 18 1.31 -11.95 -3.86
C VAL A 18 1.81 -10.72 -4.60
N TRP A 19 2.88 -10.89 -5.38
CA TRP A 19 3.45 -9.80 -6.17
C TRP A 19 2.42 -9.22 -7.15
N LYS A 20 1.75 -10.08 -7.90
CA LYS A 20 0.76 -9.66 -8.90
C LYS A 20 -0.40 -8.89 -8.27
N MET A 21 -1.01 -9.44 -7.22
CA MET A 21 -2.19 -8.83 -6.60
C MET A 21 -1.87 -7.51 -5.91
N THR A 22 -0.70 -7.42 -5.25
CA THR A 22 -0.32 -6.19 -4.54
C THR A 22 0.24 -5.11 -5.48
N ASN A 23 0.60 -5.45 -6.72
CA ASN A 23 1.06 -4.49 -7.72
C ASN A 23 0.00 -4.14 -8.76
N ASP A 24 -1.16 -4.77 -8.72
CA ASP A 24 -2.29 -4.43 -9.59
C ASP A 24 -3.07 -3.29 -8.97
N VAL A 25 -2.61 -2.06 -9.22
CA VAL A 25 -3.18 -0.84 -8.64
C VAL A 25 -4.67 -0.72 -8.96
N ALA A 26 -5.06 -1.02 -10.20
CA ALA A 26 -6.46 -0.93 -10.61
C ALA A 26 -7.37 -1.86 -9.81
N GLY A 27 -6.83 -2.94 -9.26
CA GLY A 27 -7.56 -3.88 -8.43
C GLY A 27 -7.58 -3.53 -6.93
N TRP A 28 -6.91 -2.47 -6.51
CA TRP A 28 -6.79 -2.13 -5.09
C TRP A 28 -8.13 -1.88 -4.37
N PRO A 29 -9.18 -1.33 -4.99
CA PRO A 29 -10.47 -1.24 -4.28
C PRO A 29 -11.01 -2.59 -3.83
N GLY A 30 -10.64 -3.68 -4.50
CA GLY A 30 -11.00 -5.04 -4.11
C GLY A 30 -10.01 -5.69 -3.15
N LEU A 31 -8.83 -5.09 -2.95
CA LEU A 31 -7.78 -5.63 -2.09
C LEU A 31 -7.70 -4.90 -0.75
N PHE A 32 -7.89 -3.58 -0.76
CA PHE A 32 -7.91 -2.72 0.42
C PHE A 32 -9.35 -2.33 0.74
N SER A 33 -9.65 -2.09 2.01
CA SER A 33 -11.00 -1.63 2.38
C SER A 33 -11.14 -0.10 2.33
N GLU A 34 -10.03 0.62 2.29
CA GLU A 34 -10.05 2.09 2.40
C GLU A 34 -10.21 2.83 1.06
N TYR A 35 -10.00 2.16 -0.07
CA TYR A 35 -10.04 2.80 -1.37
C TYR A 35 -11.35 2.53 -2.10
N ALA A 36 -12.03 3.62 -2.50
CA ALA A 36 -13.22 3.55 -3.35
C ALA A 36 -12.83 3.43 -4.83
N LYS A 37 -11.72 4.08 -5.21
CA LYS A 37 -11.22 4.07 -6.59
C LYS A 37 -9.70 4.04 -6.61
N ALA A 38 -9.15 3.39 -7.64
CA ALA A 38 -7.73 3.45 -7.97
C ALA A 38 -7.64 3.56 -9.49
N GLU A 39 -7.05 4.66 -9.96
CA GLU A 39 -7.01 4.97 -11.40
C GLU A 39 -5.55 5.11 -11.83
N VAL A 40 -5.13 4.28 -12.79
CA VAL A 40 -3.80 4.41 -13.40
C VAL A 40 -3.87 5.55 -14.41
N LEU A 41 -3.08 6.59 -14.20
CA LEU A 41 -3.07 7.79 -15.05
C LEU A 41 -2.04 7.69 -16.16
N ASP A 42 -0.89 7.07 -15.87
CA ASP A 42 0.21 6.92 -16.81
C ASP A 42 1.10 5.79 -16.37
N GLU A 43 1.70 5.10 -17.33
CA GLU A 43 2.66 4.04 -17.07
C GLU A 43 3.74 4.12 -18.14
N SER A 44 4.94 4.54 -17.74
CA SER A 44 6.07 4.68 -18.67
C SER A 44 7.38 4.46 -17.96
N ASN A 45 8.33 3.82 -18.63
CA ASN A 45 9.67 3.56 -18.10
C ASN A 45 9.66 2.85 -16.73
N GLY A 46 8.69 1.98 -16.49
CA GLY A 46 8.57 1.25 -15.24
C GLY A 46 7.96 2.05 -14.09
N VAL A 47 7.55 3.30 -14.35
CA VAL A 47 6.92 4.16 -13.34
C VAL A 47 5.42 4.21 -13.60
N ILE A 48 4.63 3.93 -12.57
CA ILE A 48 3.17 3.96 -12.62
C ILE A 48 2.71 5.18 -11.83
N ARG A 49 2.02 6.09 -12.50
CA ARG A 49 1.37 7.24 -11.85
C ARG A 49 -0.11 6.92 -11.71
N PHE A 50 -0.65 7.10 -10.53
CA PHE A 50 -2.02 6.69 -10.24
C PHE A 50 -2.67 7.61 -9.23
N ARG A 51 -4.01 7.66 -9.27
CA ARG A 51 -4.82 8.39 -8.29
C ARG A 51 -5.57 7.40 -7.41
N LEU A 52 -5.49 7.61 -6.11
CA LEU A 52 -6.28 6.87 -5.14
C LEU A 52 -7.37 7.78 -4.59
N THR A 53 -8.57 7.25 -4.44
CA THR A 53 -9.69 7.95 -3.83
C THR A 53 -10.23 7.07 -2.71
N MET A 54 -10.27 7.61 -1.50
CA MET A 54 -10.77 6.88 -0.34
C MET A 54 -12.29 6.95 -0.27
N HIS A 55 -12.89 6.03 0.47
CA HIS A 55 -14.30 6.14 0.85
C HIS A 55 -14.46 7.38 1.74
N PRO A 56 -15.67 8.01 1.75
CA PRO A 56 -15.90 9.17 2.61
C PRO A 56 -15.59 8.86 4.08
N ASP A 57 -14.98 9.81 4.77
CA ASP A 57 -14.69 9.69 6.20
C ASP A 57 -15.96 9.98 7.04
N GLU A 58 -15.81 10.01 8.34
CA GLU A 58 -16.93 10.23 9.28
C GLU A 58 -17.61 11.59 9.07
N GLN A 59 -16.88 12.56 8.51
CA GLN A 59 -17.41 13.88 8.19
C GLN A 59 -17.84 14.00 6.72
N GLN A 60 -17.95 12.89 6.00
CA GLN A 60 -18.31 12.81 4.58
C GLN A 60 -17.30 13.50 3.66
N ARG A 61 -16.05 13.64 4.10
CA ARG A 61 -14.98 14.17 3.27
C ARG A 61 -14.36 13.05 2.47
N VAL A 62 -14.09 13.33 1.18
CA VAL A 62 -13.46 12.36 0.28
C VAL A 62 -12.02 12.79 0.04
N TRP A 63 -11.09 11.93 0.45
CA TRP A 63 -9.66 12.17 0.25
C TRP A 63 -9.20 11.49 -1.03
N SER A 64 -8.42 12.22 -1.81
CA SER A 64 -7.87 11.71 -3.08
C SER A 64 -6.49 12.31 -3.31
N TRP A 65 -5.59 11.52 -3.88
CA TRP A 65 -4.25 12.00 -4.18
C TRP A 65 -3.60 11.20 -5.31
N VAL A 66 -2.59 11.79 -5.93
CA VAL A 66 -1.79 11.13 -6.97
C VAL A 66 -0.47 10.70 -6.35
N SER A 67 -0.07 9.48 -6.68
CA SER A 67 1.22 8.89 -6.28
C SER A 67 1.91 8.29 -7.50
N GLU A 68 3.21 8.05 -7.37
CA GLU A 68 4.00 7.28 -8.34
C GLU A 68 4.59 6.08 -7.63
N ARG A 69 4.67 4.95 -8.35
CA ARG A 69 5.36 3.76 -7.85
C ARG A 69 6.23 3.14 -8.93
N THR A 70 7.33 2.57 -8.50
CA THR A 70 8.29 1.92 -9.39
C THR A 70 8.55 0.51 -8.85
N PRO A 71 7.80 -0.50 -9.33
CA PRO A 71 8.06 -1.89 -8.96
C PRO A 71 9.34 -2.39 -9.62
N ASP A 72 10.12 -3.18 -8.87
CA ASP A 72 11.29 -3.88 -9.39
C ASP A 72 11.07 -5.36 -9.09
N GLU A 73 10.62 -6.09 -10.11
CA GLU A 73 10.29 -7.51 -9.97
C GLU A 73 11.52 -8.36 -9.65
N GLU A 74 12.68 -8.00 -10.21
CA GLU A 74 13.91 -8.76 -9.98
C GLU A 74 14.32 -8.74 -8.51
N SER A 75 14.30 -7.57 -7.88
CA SER A 75 14.65 -7.44 -6.46
C SER A 75 13.47 -7.65 -5.52
N ARG A 76 12.25 -7.75 -6.06
CA ARG A 76 11.01 -7.84 -5.27
C ARG A 76 10.88 -6.66 -4.31
N THR A 77 11.05 -5.46 -4.85
CA THR A 77 10.88 -4.22 -4.11
C THR A 77 10.02 -3.25 -4.90
N VAL A 78 9.39 -2.30 -4.19
CA VAL A 78 8.61 -1.24 -4.81
C VAL A 78 8.94 0.06 -4.10
N ARG A 79 9.32 1.09 -4.84
CA ARG A 79 9.48 2.44 -4.32
C ARG A 79 8.30 3.28 -4.78
N SER A 80 7.72 4.04 -3.87
CA SER A 80 6.63 4.93 -4.23
C SER A 80 6.70 6.23 -3.42
N LYS A 81 6.03 7.25 -3.93
CA LYS A 81 5.95 8.55 -3.26
C LYS A 81 4.67 9.25 -3.66
N ARG A 82 4.17 10.11 -2.79
CA ARG A 82 3.05 10.96 -3.14
C ARG A 82 3.52 12.11 -4.02
N ILE A 83 2.79 12.36 -5.09
CA ILE A 83 2.99 13.53 -5.96
C ILE A 83 2.11 14.68 -5.44
N GLU A 84 0.83 14.41 -5.19
CA GLU A 84 -0.03 15.33 -4.47
C GLU A 84 0.10 15.02 -3.00
N THR A 85 0.85 15.86 -2.29
CA THR A 85 1.27 15.54 -0.93
C THR A 85 0.22 15.83 0.15
N GLY A 86 -0.78 16.69 -0.15
CA GLY A 86 -1.84 17.00 0.81
C GLY A 86 -1.29 17.53 2.12
N PRO A 87 -1.61 16.91 3.28
CA PRO A 87 -1.13 17.38 4.57
C PRO A 87 0.34 17.04 4.84
N PHE A 88 0.98 16.27 3.96
CA PHE A 88 2.38 15.87 4.10
C PHE A 88 3.29 16.87 3.42
N GLU A 89 4.44 17.12 4.02
CA GLU A 89 5.54 17.79 3.33
C GLU A 89 6.11 16.85 2.26
N TYR A 90 6.24 15.57 2.61
CA TYR A 90 6.56 14.48 1.69
C TYR A 90 6.10 13.16 2.29
N MET A 91 5.93 12.14 1.41
CA MET A 91 5.62 10.78 1.82
C MET A 91 6.33 9.83 0.86
N ASN A 92 7.30 9.10 1.36
CA ASN A 92 8.04 8.08 0.60
C ASN A 92 7.73 6.71 1.20
N ILE A 93 7.53 5.74 0.33
CA ILE A 93 7.10 4.39 0.71
C ILE A 93 8.02 3.37 0.05
N PHE A 94 8.43 2.37 0.80
CA PHE A 94 9.24 1.27 0.29
C PHE A 94 8.61 -0.06 0.71
N TRP A 95 8.30 -0.90 -0.28
CA TRP A 95 7.79 -2.25 -0.05
C TRP A 95 8.86 -3.25 -0.44
N GLU A 96 9.04 -4.29 0.36
CA GLU A 96 9.93 -5.40 0.02
C GLU A 96 9.26 -6.73 0.37
N TYR A 97 9.57 -7.74 -0.44
CA TYR A 97 8.99 -9.07 -0.33
C TYR A 97 10.11 -10.10 -0.22
N SER A 98 9.92 -11.09 0.65
CA SER A 98 10.85 -12.21 0.77
C SER A 98 10.05 -13.49 1.00
N GLU A 99 10.63 -14.62 0.61
CA GLU A 99 9.98 -15.92 0.79
C GLU A 99 10.67 -16.71 1.89
N ASP A 100 9.86 -17.45 2.65
CA ASP A 100 10.35 -18.44 3.61
C ASP A 100 9.37 -19.61 3.65
N ALA A 101 9.57 -20.55 4.60
CA ALA A 101 8.74 -21.74 4.70
C ALA A 101 7.26 -21.44 5.00
N ALA A 102 6.96 -20.27 5.59
CA ALA A 102 5.60 -19.86 5.95
C ALA A 102 4.88 -19.12 4.82
N GLY A 103 5.59 -18.72 3.78
CA GLY A 103 5.01 -17.99 2.66
C GLY A 103 5.81 -16.78 2.26
N VAL A 104 5.13 -15.68 1.93
CA VAL A 104 5.75 -14.42 1.52
C VAL A 104 5.63 -13.40 2.64
N ARG A 105 6.77 -12.87 3.08
CA ARG A 105 6.77 -11.75 4.01
C ARG A 105 6.76 -10.45 3.22
N MET A 106 5.74 -9.65 3.43
CA MET A 106 5.58 -8.33 2.81
C MET A 106 5.82 -7.27 3.86
N ARG A 107 6.80 -6.38 3.61
CA ARG A 107 7.19 -5.32 4.54
C ARG A 107 7.00 -3.97 3.90
N TRP A 108 6.35 -3.07 4.60
CA TRP A 108 6.11 -1.69 4.18
C TRP A 108 6.81 -0.74 5.13
N SER A 109 7.75 0.04 4.60
CA SER A 109 8.44 1.09 5.34
C SER A 109 8.03 2.43 4.76
N GLN A 110 7.67 3.37 5.61
CA GLN A 110 7.25 4.70 5.18
C GLN A 110 8.08 5.75 5.91
N GLU A 111 8.48 6.79 5.18
CA GLU A 111 9.15 7.95 5.74
C GLU A 111 8.40 9.19 5.30
N PHE A 112 8.10 10.08 6.23
CA PHE A 112 7.29 11.24 5.93
C PHE A 112 7.53 12.37 6.93
N ALA A 113 7.08 13.57 6.56
CA ALA A 113 6.96 14.70 7.46
C ALA A 113 5.64 15.38 7.18
N MET A 114 5.01 15.94 8.22
CA MET A 114 3.76 16.67 8.07
C MET A 114 4.04 18.15 7.84
N ASN A 115 3.15 18.81 7.08
CA ASN A 115 3.20 20.26 6.94
C ASN A 115 2.96 20.94 8.29
N ALA A 116 3.52 22.13 8.47
CA ALA A 116 3.38 22.89 9.71
C ALA A 116 1.93 23.18 10.10
N GLY A 117 1.04 23.34 9.10
CA GLY A 117 -0.39 23.59 9.33
C GLY A 117 -1.26 22.34 9.33
N ALA A 118 -0.68 21.15 9.27
CA ALA A 118 -1.45 19.93 9.24
C ALA A 118 -2.18 19.70 10.58
N PRO A 119 -3.38 19.09 10.55
CA PRO A 119 -4.14 18.84 11.79
C PRO A 119 -3.49 17.78 12.69
N VAL A 120 -2.54 17.00 12.16
CA VAL A 120 -1.84 15.94 12.90
C VAL A 120 -0.34 16.12 12.69
N ASP A 121 0.44 16.00 13.76
CA ASP A 121 1.90 16.09 13.67
C ASP A 121 2.52 14.76 13.24
N ASP A 122 3.85 14.72 13.09
CA ASP A 122 4.57 13.54 12.64
C ASP A 122 4.27 12.32 13.54
N ALA A 123 4.34 12.51 14.86
CA ALA A 123 4.12 11.43 15.81
C ALA A 123 2.67 10.92 15.75
N GLY A 124 1.70 11.81 15.64
CA GLY A 124 0.29 11.47 15.54
C GLY A 124 -0.02 10.72 14.25
N MET A 125 0.61 11.12 13.14
CA MET A 125 0.43 10.43 11.88
C MET A 125 1.09 9.04 11.91
N ALA A 126 2.27 8.92 12.50
CA ALA A 126 2.93 7.62 12.65
C ALA A 126 2.05 6.66 13.45
N GLU A 127 1.44 7.14 14.52
CA GLU A 127 0.52 6.34 15.33
C GLU A 127 -0.69 5.87 14.51
N ARG A 128 -1.26 6.78 13.70
CA ARG A 128 -2.40 6.46 12.84
C ARG A 128 -2.02 5.39 11.81
N ILE A 129 -0.87 5.53 11.15
CA ILE A 129 -0.38 4.57 10.16
C ILE A 129 -0.16 3.20 10.82
N ASN A 130 0.49 3.18 11.98
CA ASN A 130 0.76 1.93 12.70
C ASN A 130 -0.50 1.24 13.20
N ARG A 131 -1.59 1.97 13.35
CA ARG A 131 -2.90 1.41 13.72
C ARG A 131 -3.64 0.88 12.49
N ASN A 132 -3.61 1.61 11.37
CA ASN A 132 -4.38 1.29 10.17
C ASN A 132 -3.69 0.28 9.26
N THR A 133 -2.37 0.35 9.10
CA THR A 133 -1.62 -0.53 8.20
C THR A 133 -1.78 -2.01 8.55
N PRO A 134 -1.67 -2.44 9.82
CA PRO A 134 -1.88 -3.85 10.15
C PRO A 134 -3.28 -4.36 9.79
N VAL A 135 -4.29 -3.52 9.89
CA VAL A 135 -5.67 -3.86 9.50
C VAL A 135 -5.73 -4.14 8.00
N GLN A 136 -5.14 -3.25 7.19
CA GLN A 136 -5.12 -3.43 5.73
C GLN A 136 -4.26 -4.63 5.33
N MET A 137 -3.10 -4.80 5.94
CA MET A 137 -2.22 -5.95 5.67
C MET A 137 -2.93 -7.27 5.96
N ASN A 138 -3.67 -7.35 7.07
CA ASN A 138 -4.39 -8.55 7.44
C ASN A 138 -5.50 -8.85 6.43
N LEU A 139 -6.19 -7.83 5.95
CA LEU A 139 -7.23 -7.96 4.94
C LEU A 139 -6.63 -8.44 3.61
N ILE A 140 -5.50 -7.86 3.19
CA ILE A 140 -4.77 -8.26 1.99
C ILE A 140 -4.38 -9.73 2.09
N LYS A 141 -3.82 -10.13 3.23
CA LYS A 141 -3.45 -11.51 3.51
C LYS A 141 -4.64 -12.46 3.31
N GLN A 142 -5.76 -12.13 3.94
CA GLN A 142 -6.97 -12.96 3.86
C GLN A 142 -7.47 -13.09 2.42
N ARG A 143 -7.47 -11.99 1.67
CA ARG A 143 -7.96 -11.98 0.29
C ARG A 143 -7.06 -12.74 -0.67
N ILE A 144 -5.75 -12.59 -0.53
CA ILE A 144 -4.78 -13.30 -1.37
C ILE A 144 -4.81 -14.80 -1.04
N GLU A 145 -4.85 -15.15 0.22
CA GLU A 145 -4.92 -16.56 0.64
C GLU A 145 -6.21 -17.21 0.16
N ALA A 146 -7.33 -16.49 0.15
CA ALA A 146 -8.59 -16.98 -0.37
C ALA A 146 -8.51 -17.27 -1.88
N VAL A 147 -7.89 -16.39 -2.65
CA VAL A 147 -7.67 -16.61 -4.09
C VAL A 147 -6.80 -17.85 -4.32
N HIS A 148 -5.73 -18.00 -3.53
CA HIS A 148 -4.83 -19.14 -3.63
C HIS A 148 -5.55 -20.46 -3.30
N GLN A 149 -6.37 -20.48 -2.25
CA GLN A 149 -7.13 -21.66 -1.87
C GLN A 149 -8.15 -22.04 -2.95
N THR A 150 -8.84 -21.06 -3.53
CA THR A 150 -9.79 -21.28 -4.62
C THR A 150 -9.08 -21.89 -5.85
N ALA A 151 -7.90 -21.39 -6.20
CA ALA A 151 -7.11 -21.92 -7.31
C ALA A 151 -6.71 -23.38 -7.07
N LYS A 152 -6.34 -23.73 -5.84
CA LYS A 152 -6.02 -25.12 -5.47
C LYS A 152 -7.21 -26.06 -5.63
N LEU A 153 -8.42 -25.58 -5.26
CA LEU A 153 -9.64 -26.36 -5.34
C LEU A 153 -10.11 -26.53 -6.79
N SER A 154 -9.77 -25.58 -7.67
CA SER A 154 -10.15 -25.59 -9.09
C SER A 154 -9.18 -26.37 -9.95
N GLY A 155 -7.99 -26.56 -9.45
CA GLY A 155 -6.93 -27.28 -10.17
C GLY A 155 -6.80 -28.67 -9.66
#